data_7db15a5471aab97b7f54f2815f2e9e43
#
_entry.id   7db15a5471aab97b7f54f2815f2e9e43
#
_cell.length_a   1.000
_cell.length_b   1.000
_cell.length_c   1.000
_cell.angle_alpha   90.00
_cell.angle_beta   90.00
_cell.angle_gamma   90.00
#
_symmetry.space_group_name_H-M   'P 1'
#
loop_
_entity.id
_entity.type
_entity.pdbx_description
1 polymer ?
#
loop_
_entity_poly.entity_id
_entity_poly.type
_entity_poly.pdbx_seq_one_letter_code
_entity_poly.pdbx_strand_id
1 'polypeptide(L)'
;MKRLPLPLQPSTFLQVLRSARTLGLSLLEPVDYASRVINNKRRLPPVHLRREVGDLSSFESSGGEFMAYCKLLASVHPGERVLDIGCGCGLMALFFEDYLDTTGRYVGVDIQSRFVRWCRKHISSRSPNFKFIHLDLPSQRYNPRGNAKADFCIPEEDHTFDFIFAKSVFTHLLPKHVERYIAEISRLLSEDGRCLASIFLFTGGRTEVTGTQNHLSFEYGNDTCRYQSEHIPETAVAYSESYIRRILSHHNLVLQEPIRYGTWSGRANGLSFQDLMVITR
;
A
#
# COMPACT_ATOMS: atom_id res chain seq x y z
N MET A 1 -47.25 2.40 -15.66
CA MET A 1 -46.33 2.79 -14.57
C MET A 1 -44.92 2.47 -15.03
N LYS A 2 -44.13 3.49 -15.38
CA LYS A 2 -42.69 3.33 -15.69
C LYS A 2 -41.96 3.08 -14.35
N ARG A 3 -41.29 1.95 -14.20
CA ARG A 3 -40.43 1.70 -13.03
C ARG A 3 -39.29 2.72 -13.05
N LEU A 4 -39.19 3.51 -12.00
CA LEU A 4 -37.99 4.34 -11.74
C LEU A 4 -36.78 3.40 -11.65
N PRO A 5 -35.64 3.74 -12.26
CA PRO A 5 -34.44 2.95 -12.13
C PRO A 5 -34.02 2.89 -10.65
N LEU A 6 -33.68 1.69 -10.17
CA LEU A 6 -33.16 1.48 -8.83
C LEU A 6 -31.92 2.37 -8.61
N PRO A 7 -31.75 2.98 -7.44
CA PRO A 7 -30.56 3.76 -7.16
C PRO A 7 -29.31 2.90 -7.32
N LEU A 8 -28.32 3.41 -8.01
CA LEU A 8 -27.02 2.75 -8.20
C LEU A 8 -26.43 2.40 -6.83
N GLN A 9 -25.89 1.21 -6.68
CA GLN A 9 -25.20 0.82 -5.46
C GLN A 9 -24.05 1.81 -5.19
N PRO A 10 -23.74 2.17 -3.93
CA PRO A 10 -22.70 3.13 -3.59
C PRO A 10 -21.33 2.82 -4.22
N SER A 11 -20.99 1.55 -4.37
CA SER A 11 -19.79 1.09 -5.07
C SER A 11 -19.79 1.43 -6.55
N THR A 12 -20.91 1.29 -7.23
CA THR A 12 -21.07 1.63 -8.67
C THR A 12 -20.98 3.14 -8.90
N PHE A 13 -21.59 3.95 -8.04
CA PHE A 13 -21.51 5.41 -8.12
C PHE A 13 -20.07 5.92 -7.94
N LEU A 14 -19.33 5.39 -6.96
CA LEU A 14 -17.93 5.72 -6.76
C LEU A 14 -17.03 5.29 -7.92
N GLN A 15 -17.32 4.16 -8.55
CA GLN A 15 -16.60 3.72 -9.75
C GLN A 15 -16.83 4.70 -10.92
N VAL A 16 -18.07 5.15 -11.13
CA VAL A 16 -18.39 6.13 -12.18
C VAL A 16 -17.66 7.44 -11.92
N LEU A 17 -17.69 7.95 -10.70
CA LEU A 17 -16.98 9.18 -10.34
C LEU A 17 -15.45 9.06 -10.51
N ARG A 18 -14.86 7.92 -10.13
CA ARG A 18 -13.44 7.64 -10.35
C ARG A 18 -13.10 7.58 -11.84
N SER A 19 -13.92 6.87 -12.63
CA SER A 19 -13.71 6.77 -14.07
C SER A 19 -13.81 8.13 -14.76
N ALA A 20 -14.80 8.96 -14.40
CA ALA A 20 -14.94 10.31 -14.93
C ALA A 20 -13.75 11.21 -14.52
N ARG A 21 -13.28 11.11 -13.27
CA ARG A 21 -12.12 11.83 -12.78
C ARG A 21 -10.82 11.38 -13.47
N THR A 22 -10.65 10.08 -13.65
CA THR A 22 -9.49 9.52 -14.37
C THR A 22 -9.48 9.97 -15.82
N LEU A 23 -10.64 10.00 -16.48
CA LEU A 23 -10.77 10.50 -17.85
C LEU A 23 -10.42 12.00 -17.94
N GLY A 24 -10.91 12.81 -17.00
CA GLY A 24 -10.57 14.24 -16.94
C GLY A 24 -9.08 14.47 -16.73
N LEU A 25 -8.43 13.69 -15.86
CA LEU A 25 -6.98 13.77 -15.66
C LEU A 25 -6.19 13.26 -16.87
N SER A 26 -6.72 12.29 -17.63
CA SER A 26 -6.08 11.82 -18.87
C SER A 26 -6.06 12.89 -19.97
N LEU A 27 -7.02 13.82 -19.97
CA LEU A 27 -7.01 14.97 -20.89
C LEU A 27 -5.87 15.96 -20.57
N LEU A 28 -5.39 15.99 -19.34
CA LEU A 28 -4.24 16.80 -18.92
C LEU A 28 -2.88 16.13 -19.19
N GLU A 29 -2.87 14.90 -19.69
CA GLU A 29 -1.65 14.12 -19.90
C GLU A 29 -0.60 14.81 -20.79
N PRO A 30 -0.95 15.51 -21.90
CA PRO A 30 0.06 16.23 -22.69
C PRO A 30 0.75 17.34 -21.90
N VAL A 31 0.00 18.07 -21.06
CA VAL A 31 0.53 19.14 -20.20
C VAL A 31 1.40 18.55 -19.08
N ASP A 32 0.91 17.49 -18.42
CA ASP A 32 1.70 16.76 -17.41
C ASP A 32 2.99 16.20 -17.99
N TYR A 33 2.93 15.61 -19.20
CA TYR A 33 4.12 15.10 -19.88
C TYR A 33 5.12 16.21 -20.18
N ALA A 34 4.68 17.34 -20.75
CA ALA A 34 5.53 18.47 -21.01
C ALA A 34 6.19 18.99 -19.70
N SER A 35 5.41 19.12 -18.63
CA SER A 35 5.90 19.52 -17.32
C SER A 35 6.97 18.54 -16.79
N ARG A 36 6.72 17.21 -16.89
CA ARG A 36 7.70 16.20 -16.48
C ARG A 36 8.99 16.25 -17.30
N VAL A 37 8.89 16.56 -18.60
CA VAL A 37 10.05 16.73 -19.48
C VAL A 37 10.87 17.96 -19.07
N ILE A 38 10.22 19.11 -18.90
CA ILE A 38 10.89 20.37 -18.53
C ILE A 38 11.56 20.25 -17.16
N ASN A 39 10.93 19.56 -16.20
CA ASN A 39 11.45 19.38 -14.84
C ASN A 39 12.37 18.15 -14.69
N ASN A 40 12.80 17.53 -15.77
CA ASN A 40 13.62 16.29 -15.78
C ASN A 40 13.02 15.12 -14.98
N LYS A 41 11.68 15.01 -14.98
CA LYS A 41 10.90 13.98 -14.25
C LYS A 41 10.22 12.97 -15.17
N ARG A 42 10.83 12.64 -16.31
CA ARG A 42 10.25 11.74 -17.33
C ARG A 42 9.95 10.33 -16.81
N ARG A 43 10.66 9.89 -15.77
CA ARG A 43 10.46 8.57 -15.14
C ARG A 43 9.13 8.47 -14.37
N LEU A 44 8.54 9.61 -13.95
CA LEU A 44 7.29 9.59 -13.20
C LEU A 44 6.12 9.04 -14.03
N PRO A 45 5.24 8.28 -13.38
CA PRO A 45 3.98 7.83 -14.00
C PRO A 45 3.10 9.01 -14.44
N PRO A 46 2.19 8.81 -15.39
CA PRO A 46 1.19 9.79 -15.78
C PRO A 46 0.36 10.31 -14.60
N VAL A 47 -0.10 11.55 -14.69
CA VAL A 47 -0.84 12.22 -13.61
C VAL A 47 -2.07 11.43 -13.14
N HIS A 48 -2.79 10.80 -14.06
CA HIS A 48 -3.98 10.01 -13.73
C HIS A 48 -3.66 8.75 -12.91
N LEU A 49 -2.47 8.15 -13.08
CA LEU A 49 -2.01 7.03 -12.25
C LEU A 49 -1.49 7.51 -10.88
N ARG A 50 -0.68 8.57 -10.86
CA ARG A 50 -0.13 9.13 -9.62
C ARG A 50 -1.24 9.56 -8.65
N ARG A 51 -2.30 10.19 -9.16
CA ARG A 51 -3.43 10.68 -8.35
C ARG A 51 -4.19 9.57 -7.62
N GLU A 52 -4.12 8.34 -8.11
CA GLU A 52 -4.83 7.22 -7.49
C GLU A 52 -4.05 6.56 -6.34
N VAL A 53 -2.75 6.78 -6.29
CA VAL A 53 -1.91 6.25 -5.20
C VAL A 53 -1.62 7.29 -4.11
N GLY A 54 -2.03 8.55 -4.30
CA GLY A 54 -1.85 9.58 -3.28
C GLY A 54 -2.08 10.99 -3.78
N ASP A 55 -1.66 11.97 -3.00
CA ASP A 55 -1.69 13.37 -3.39
C ASP A 55 -0.54 13.66 -4.36
N LEU A 56 -0.84 14.40 -5.42
CA LEU A 56 0.13 14.77 -6.45
C LEU A 56 1.23 15.68 -5.91
N SER A 57 0.91 16.56 -4.95
CA SER A 57 1.88 17.50 -4.37
C SER A 57 2.92 16.80 -3.50
N SER A 58 2.57 15.68 -2.89
CA SER A 58 3.44 14.90 -2.00
C SER A 58 3.90 13.57 -2.60
N PHE A 59 3.60 13.30 -3.88
CA PHE A 59 3.88 12.00 -4.49
C PHE A 59 5.36 11.59 -4.34
N GLU A 60 6.28 12.45 -4.80
CA GLU A 60 7.72 12.15 -4.72
C GLU A 60 8.25 12.23 -3.28
N SER A 61 7.85 13.26 -2.52
CA SER A 61 8.33 13.43 -1.13
C SER A 61 7.90 12.25 -0.23
N SER A 62 6.67 11.74 -0.40
CA SER A 62 6.21 10.56 0.35
C SER A 62 6.97 9.28 0.00
N GLY A 63 7.46 9.16 -1.24
CA GLY A 63 8.35 8.07 -1.65
C GLY A 63 9.73 8.19 -1.04
N GLY A 64 10.32 9.38 -1.09
CA GLY A 64 11.63 9.67 -0.48
C GLY A 64 11.62 9.49 1.03
N GLU A 65 10.57 9.95 1.70
CA GLU A 65 10.36 9.74 3.13
C GLU A 65 10.31 8.24 3.47
N PHE A 66 9.49 7.46 2.76
CA PHE A 66 9.39 6.03 3.03
C PHE A 66 10.70 5.29 2.69
N MET A 67 11.42 5.70 1.66
CA MET A 67 12.75 5.16 1.37
C MET A 67 13.75 5.44 2.49
N ALA A 68 13.67 6.62 3.13
CA ALA A 68 14.46 6.89 4.33
C ALA A 68 14.10 5.94 5.47
N TYR A 69 12.81 5.62 5.68
CA TYR A 69 12.40 4.62 6.67
C TYR A 69 12.91 3.21 6.33
N CYS A 70 12.89 2.80 5.06
CA CYS A 70 13.47 1.52 4.62
C CYS A 70 14.95 1.43 5.03
N LYS A 71 15.71 2.50 4.86
CA LYS A 71 17.15 2.56 5.21
C LYS A 71 17.39 2.64 6.72
N LEU A 72 16.67 3.52 7.41
CA LEU A 72 16.94 3.83 8.82
C LEU A 72 16.33 2.84 9.81
N LEU A 73 15.12 2.33 9.51
CA LEU A 73 14.41 1.43 10.42
C LEU A 73 14.60 -0.05 10.05
N ALA A 74 14.66 -0.35 8.78
CA ALA A 74 14.77 -1.73 8.30
C ALA A 74 16.14 -2.05 7.68
N SER A 75 17.09 -1.11 7.69
CA SER A 75 18.47 -1.31 7.23
C SER A 75 18.56 -2.01 5.87
N VAL A 76 17.75 -1.57 4.88
CA VAL A 76 17.77 -2.15 3.55
C VAL A 76 19.12 -1.89 2.87
N HIS A 77 19.64 -2.88 2.13
CA HIS A 77 20.93 -2.81 1.43
C HIS A 77 20.78 -2.94 -0.09
N PRO A 78 21.73 -2.39 -0.89
CA PRO A 78 21.61 -2.36 -2.36
C PRO A 78 21.55 -3.72 -3.04
N GLY A 79 22.16 -4.76 -2.47
CA GLY A 79 22.20 -6.11 -3.04
C GLY A 79 21.01 -7.01 -2.69
N GLU A 80 20.01 -6.50 -1.98
CA GLU A 80 18.92 -7.33 -1.45
C GLU A 80 17.81 -7.64 -2.45
N ARG A 81 17.13 -8.75 -2.16
CA ARG A 81 15.89 -9.17 -2.83
C ARG A 81 14.71 -8.51 -2.11
N VAL A 82 14.04 -7.59 -2.79
CA VAL A 82 13.00 -6.71 -2.24
C VAL A 82 11.64 -7.08 -2.79
N LEU A 83 10.63 -7.21 -1.91
CA LEU A 83 9.22 -7.34 -2.29
C LEU A 83 8.44 -6.10 -1.85
N ASP A 84 7.78 -5.45 -2.81
CA ASP A 84 6.83 -4.34 -2.61
C ASP A 84 5.39 -4.85 -2.71
N ILE A 85 4.71 -4.96 -1.57
CA ILE A 85 3.30 -5.32 -1.52
C ILE A 85 2.46 -4.05 -1.72
N GLY A 86 1.66 -4.02 -2.79
CA GLY A 86 0.89 -2.85 -3.18
C GLY A 86 1.73 -1.79 -3.90
N CYS A 87 2.51 -2.20 -4.89
CA CYS A 87 3.47 -1.35 -5.58
C CYS A 87 2.85 -0.14 -6.33
N GLY A 88 1.53 -0.14 -6.51
CA GLY A 88 0.82 0.92 -7.22
C GLY A 88 1.42 1.18 -8.60
N CYS A 89 1.53 2.44 -8.96
CA CYS A 89 2.16 2.86 -10.22
C CYS A 89 3.70 2.96 -10.12
N GLY A 90 4.35 2.28 -9.16
CA GLY A 90 5.79 2.14 -9.07
C GLY A 90 6.51 3.31 -8.36
N LEU A 91 5.83 4.03 -7.45
CA LEU A 91 6.47 5.10 -6.69
C LEU A 91 7.75 4.61 -6.00
N MET A 92 7.66 3.54 -5.20
CA MET A 92 8.82 3.00 -4.50
C MET A 92 9.82 2.35 -5.46
N ALA A 93 9.35 1.70 -6.52
CA ALA A 93 10.22 1.13 -7.54
C ALA A 93 11.18 2.16 -8.14
N LEU A 94 10.74 3.42 -8.36
CA LEU A 94 11.62 4.50 -8.86
C LEU A 94 12.77 4.81 -7.89
N PHE A 95 12.52 4.81 -6.58
CA PHE A 95 13.57 5.01 -5.58
C PHE A 95 14.49 3.80 -5.45
N PHE A 96 13.95 2.58 -5.58
CA PHE A 96 14.75 1.37 -5.58
C PHE A 96 15.57 1.18 -6.86
N GLU A 97 15.13 1.70 -8.02
CA GLU A 97 15.95 1.74 -9.24
C GLU A 97 17.26 2.53 -9.06
N ASP A 98 17.20 3.60 -8.24
CA ASP A 98 18.37 4.44 -7.95
C ASP A 98 19.19 3.89 -6.76
N TYR A 99 18.70 2.88 -6.06
CA TYR A 99 19.31 2.37 -4.85
C TYR A 99 19.89 0.96 -4.98
N LEU A 100 19.17 0.04 -5.63
CA LEU A 100 19.65 -1.34 -5.79
C LEU A 100 20.80 -1.41 -6.78
N ASP A 101 21.79 -2.22 -6.46
CA ASP A 101 22.87 -2.55 -7.38
C ASP A 101 22.49 -3.70 -8.33
N THR A 102 23.45 -4.19 -9.09
CA THR A 102 23.25 -5.24 -10.10
C THR A 102 22.94 -6.62 -9.50
N THR A 103 23.18 -6.83 -8.21
CA THR A 103 22.87 -8.08 -7.49
C THR A 103 21.49 -8.04 -6.87
N GLY A 104 20.98 -6.84 -6.58
CA GLY A 104 19.67 -6.63 -6.00
C GLY A 104 18.54 -6.96 -6.97
N ARG A 105 17.41 -7.41 -6.44
CA ARG A 105 16.19 -7.74 -7.19
C ARG A 105 14.99 -7.05 -6.57
N TYR A 106 14.10 -6.55 -7.39
CA TYR A 106 12.83 -5.97 -6.94
C TYR A 106 11.64 -6.69 -7.56
N VAL A 107 10.69 -7.07 -6.71
CA VAL A 107 9.38 -7.61 -7.13
C VAL A 107 8.29 -6.72 -6.57
N GLY A 108 7.47 -6.11 -7.43
CA GLY A 108 6.29 -5.35 -7.04
C GLY A 108 5.02 -6.16 -7.31
N VAL A 109 4.11 -6.25 -6.35
CA VAL A 109 2.80 -6.87 -6.55
C VAL A 109 1.68 -5.85 -6.33
N ASP A 110 0.65 -5.88 -7.18
CA ASP A 110 -0.53 -5.01 -7.03
C ASP A 110 -1.79 -5.68 -7.59
N ILE A 111 -2.95 -5.34 -7.02
CA ILE A 111 -4.25 -5.84 -7.46
C ILE A 111 -4.84 -5.06 -8.63
N GLN A 112 -4.26 -3.92 -9.00
CA GLN A 112 -4.71 -3.10 -10.14
C GLN A 112 -3.85 -3.38 -11.38
N SER A 113 -4.39 -4.13 -12.34
CA SER A 113 -3.70 -4.54 -13.57
C SER A 113 -3.10 -3.38 -14.37
N ARG A 114 -3.73 -2.19 -14.34
CA ARG A 114 -3.25 -1.00 -15.06
C ARG A 114 -1.93 -0.47 -14.49
N PHE A 115 -1.74 -0.51 -13.17
CA PHE A 115 -0.49 -0.13 -12.51
C PHE A 115 0.63 -1.09 -12.88
N VAL A 116 0.36 -2.38 -12.75
CA VAL A 116 1.31 -3.43 -13.12
C VAL A 116 1.72 -3.35 -14.59
N ARG A 117 0.76 -3.12 -15.50
CA ARG A 117 1.06 -2.94 -16.94
C ARG A 117 1.96 -1.72 -17.17
N TRP A 118 1.69 -0.61 -16.48
CA TRP A 118 2.54 0.58 -16.59
C TRP A 118 3.96 0.30 -16.09
N CYS A 119 4.10 -0.30 -14.93
CA CYS A 119 5.38 -0.66 -14.33
C CYS A 119 6.19 -1.61 -15.23
N ARG A 120 5.56 -2.66 -15.75
CA ARG A 120 6.19 -3.58 -16.70
C ARG A 120 6.70 -2.86 -17.95
N LYS A 121 5.88 -1.98 -18.53
CA LYS A 121 6.24 -1.25 -19.74
C LYS A 121 7.35 -0.22 -19.53
N HIS A 122 7.39 0.44 -18.39
CA HIS A 122 8.23 1.62 -18.18
C HIS A 122 9.36 1.42 -17.17
N ILE A 123 9.27 0.43 -16.29
CA ILE A 123 10.31 0.13 -15.30
C ILE A 123 11.06 -1.16 -15.71
N SER A 124 10.37 -2.31 -15.81
CA SER A 124 11.05 -3.56 -16.16
C SER A 124 11.78 -3.50 -17.51
N SER A 125 11.30 -2.68 -18.46
CA SER A 125 11.96 -2.55 -19.77
C SER A 125 13.35 -1.89 -19.72
N ARG A 126 13.64 -1.10 -18.69
CA ARG A 126 14.94 -0.45 -18.48
C ARG A 126 15.74 -1.06 -17.32
N SER A 127 15.06 -1.74 -16.39
CA SER A 127 15.65 -2.36 -15.19
C SER A 127 15.23 -3.83 -15.15
N PRO A 128 15.99 -4.76 -15.81
CA PRO A 128 15.60 -6.16 -15.95
C PRO A 128 15.47 -6.94 -14.62
N ASN A 129 16.12 -6.47 -13.56
CA ASN A 129 16.02 -7.02 -12.20
C ASN A 129 14.74 -6.57 -11.46
N PHE A 130 13.86 -5.78 -12.13
CA PHE A 130 12.56 -5.34 -11.60
C PHE A 130 11.42 -6.11 -12.27
N LYS A 131 10.70 -6.92 -11.48
CA LYS A 131 9.53 -7.71 -11.91
C LYS A 131 8.26 -7.15 -11.28
N PHE A 132 7.16 -7.14 -12.03
CA PHE A 132 5.85 -6.73 -11.50
C PHE A 132 4.81 -7.80 -11.74
N ILE A 133 3.99 -8.11 -10.72
CA ILE A 133 3.02 -9.20 -10.72
C ILE A 133 1.64 -8.64 -10.41
N HIS A 134 0.66 -8.97 -11.24
CA HIS A 134 -0.74 -8.66 -10.98
C HIS A 134 -1.36 -9.78 -10.14
N LEU A 135 -1.90 -9.41 -8.99
CA LEU A 135 -2.72 -10.28 -8.14
C LEU A 135 -4.20 -9.89 -8.35
N ASP A 136 -4.97 -10.72 -9.02
CA ASP A 136 -6.37 -10.41 -9.33
C ASP A 136 -7.31 -10.60 -8.12
N LEU A 137 -6.94 -10.02 -6.98
CA LEU A 137 -7.69 -10.12 -5.73
C LEU A 137 -8.88 -9.15 -5.72
N PRO A 138 -10.04 -9.59 -5.21
CA PRO A 138 -11.19 -8.71 -5.06
C PRO A 138 -10.96 -7.67 -3.96
N SER A 139 -11.30 -6.43 -4.25
CA SER A 139 -11.38 -5.32 -3.29
C SER A 139 -12.53 -4.41 -3.71
N GLN A 140 -13.44 -4.13 -2.80
CA GLN A 140 -14.56 -3.24 -3.07
C GLN A 140 -14.09 -1.86 -3.54
N ARG A 141 -12.97 -1.41 -2.99
CA ARG A 141 -12.40 -0.10 -3.30
C ARG A 141 -11.51 -0.09 -4.55
N TYR A 142 -10.64 -1.08 -4.72
CA TYR A 142 -9.53 -1.02 -5.70
C TYR A 142 -9.67 -1.97 -6.87
N ASN A 143 -10.30 -3.15 -6.69
CA ASN A 143 -10.53 -4.14 -7.73
C ASN A 143 -11.87 -4.87 -7.52
N PRO A 144 -13.02 -4.20 -7.74
CA PRO A 144 -14.33 -4.79 -7.47
C PRO A 144 -14.69 -5.98 -8.38
N ARG A 145 -13.92 -6.22 -9.43
CA ARG A 145 -14.10 -7.33 -10.38
C ARG A 145 -13.02 -8.41 -10.25
N GLY A 146 -12.20 -8.34 -9.20
CA GLY A 146 -11.20 -9.37 -8.95
C GLY A 146 -11.81 -10.74 -8.74
N ASN A 147 -11.19 -11.76 -9.31
CA ASN A 147 -11.73 -13.13 -9.34
C ASN A 147 -10.96 -14.14 -8.48
N ALA A 148 -9.77 -13.77 -7.98
CA ALA A 148 -8.98 -14.68 -7.19
C ALA A 148 -9.65 -14.99 -5.85
N LYS A 149 -9.47 -16.22 -5.36
CA LYS A 149 -9.93 -16.63 -4.04
C LYS A 149 -9.18 -15.90 -2.94
N ALA A 150 -9.77 -15.79 -1.77
CA ALA A 150 -9.12 -15.15 -0.60
C ALA A 150 -7.81 -15.84 -0.20
N ASP A 151 -7.64 -17.10 -0.51
CA ASP A 151 -6.42 -17.89 -0.28
C ASP A 151 -5.46 -17.77 -1.48
N PHE A 152 -5.06 -16.54 -1.78
CA PHE A 152 -4.07 -16.28 -2.81
C PHE A 152 -2.65 -16.63 -2.33
N CYS A 153 -1.76 -16.86 -3.28
CA CYS A 153 -0.33 -17.02 -3.05
C CYS A 153 0.41 -16.07 -4.00
N ILE A 154 1.37 -15.32 -3.48
CA ILE A 154 2.28 -14.54 -4.33
C ILE A 154 3.20 -15.56 -5.03
N PRO A 155 3.28 -15.55 -6.39
CA PRO A 155 3.99 -16.59 -7.15
C PRO A 155 5.51 -16.38 -7.12
N GLU A 156 6.06 -16.47 -5.93
CA GLU A 156 7.50 -16.48 -5.61
C GLU A 156 7.76 -17.61 -4.61
N GLU A 157 8.99 -18.12 -4.59
CA GLU A 157 9.41 -19.23 -3.73
C GLU A 157 9.47 -18.80 -2.26
N ASP A 158 9.35 -19.77 -1.36
CA ASP A 158 9.49 -19.56 0.08
C ASP A 158 10.88 -19.00 0.40
N HIS A 159 10.98 -18.20 1.44
CA HIS A 159 12.25 -17.64 1.94
C HIS A 159 13.08 -16.88 0.89
N THR A 160 12.38 -16.25 -0.08
CA THR A 160 13.05 -15.57 -1.20
C THR A 160 13.54 -14.18 -0.85
N PHE A 161 12.83 -13.42 0.00
CA PHE A 161 13.07 -11.99 0.13
C PHE A 161 13.81 -11.63 1.42
N ASP A 162 14.84 -10.82 1.27
CA ASP A 162 15.62 -10.26 2.37
C ASP A 162 14.90 -9.07 3.00
N PHE A 163 14.16 -8.31 2.17
CA PHE A 163 13.35 -7.18 2.61
C PHE A 163 11.98 -7.20 1.95
N ILE A 164 10.93 -7.12 2.76
CA ILE A 164 9.55 -6.92 2.30
C ILE A 164 9.05 -5.58 2.82
N PHE A 165 8.22 -4.88 2.05
CA PHE A 165 7.50 -3.74 2.60
C PHE A 165 6.08 -3.63 2.06
N ALA A 166 5.23 -2.97 2.87
CA ALA A 166 3.83 -2.69 2.55
C ALA A 166 3.51 -1.23 2.93
N LYS A 167 3.65 -0.31 1.97
CA LYS A 167 3.38 1.12 2.15
C LYS A 167 1.91 1.42 1.91
N SER A 168 1.19 1.79 2.96
CA SER A 168 -0.24 2.15 2.90
C SER A 168 -1.15 1.05 2.32
N VAL A 169 -0.82 -0.22 2.57
CA VAL A 169 -1.62 -1.37 2.15
C VAL A 169 -2.52 -1.85 3.28
N PHE A 170 -1.96 -2.10 4.45
CA PHE A 170 -2.71 -2.63 5.60
C PHE A 170 -3.80 -1.67 6.07
N THR A 171 -3.63 -0.38 5.83
CA THR A 171 -4.65 0.66 6.07
C THR A 171 -5.90 0.54 5.20
N HIS A 172 -5.93 -0.38 4.24
CA HIS A 172 -7.03 -0.58 3.29
C HIS A 172 -7.49 -2.05 3.18
N LEU A 173 -6.93 -2.94 3.98
CA LEU A 173 -7.30 -4.35 3.99
C LEU A 173 -8.33 -4.63 5.09
N LEU A 174 -9.17 -5.62 4.88
CA LEU A 174 -10.03 -6.19 5.92
C LEU A 174 -9.27 -7.28 6.70
N PRO A 175 -9.69 -7.65 7.93
CA PRO A 175 -8.95 -8.58 8.79
C PRO A 175 -8.48 -9.86 8.11
N LYS A 176 -9.37 -10.52 7.36
CA LYS A 176 -9.06 -11.75 6.61
C LYS A 176 -7.92 -11.54 5.62
N HIS A 177 -7.87 -10.39 4.95
CA HIS A 177 -6.82 -10.09 3.98
C HIS A 177 -5.50 -9.73 4.66
N VAL A 178 -5.53 -8.98 5.79
CA VAL A 178 -4.32 -8.70 6.58
C VAL A 178 -3.69 -9.99 7.05
N GLU A 179 -4.48 -10.92 7.61
CA GLU A 179 -3.98 -12.21 8.09
C GLU A 179 -3.34 -13.02 6.94
N ARG A 180 -3.99 -13.02 5.76
CA ARG A 180 -3.42 -13.70 4.59
C ARG A 180 -2.11 -13.07 4.11
N TYR A 181 -2.02 -11.73 4.06
CA TYR A 181 -0.75 -11.07 3.72
C TYR A 181 0.34 -11.30 4.76
N ILE A 182 0.01 -11.36 6.04
CA ILE A 182 0.95 -11.72 7.10
C ILE A 182 1.46 -13.15 6.93
N ALA A 183 0.58 -14.10 6.58
CA ALA A 183 0.99 -15.46 6.24
C ALA A 183 1.95 -15.51 5.04
N GLU A 184 1.69 -14.73 3.99
CA GLU A 184 2.58 -14.61 2.83
C GLU A 184 3.92 -13.96 3.19
N ILE A 185 3.91 -12.91 4.02
CA ILE A 185 5.13 -12.30 4.54
C ILE A 185 5.97 -13.33 5.29
N SER A 186 5.35 -14.11 6.20
CA SER A 186 6.05 -15.20 6.91
C SER A 186 6.63 -16.24 5.96
N ARG A 187 5.89 -16.66 4.94
CA ARG A 187 6.36 -17.65 3.96
C ARG A 187 7.53 -17.12 3.12
N LEU A 188 7.47 -15.85 2.72
CA LEU A 188 8.37 -15.27 1.73
C LEU A 188 9.65 -14.67 2.33
N LEU A 189 9.63 -14.26 3.61
CA LEU A 189 10.83 -13.74 4.27
C LEU A 189 11.92 -14.82 4.39
N SER A 190 13.13 -14.46 4.03
CA SER A 190 14.33 -15.25 4.35
C SER A 190 14.54 -15.32 5.86
N GLU A 191 15.46 -16.16 6.32
CA GLU A 191 15.72 -16.41 7.75
C GLU A 191 16.05 -15.10 8.51
N ASP A 192 16.93 -14.28 7.94
CA ASP A 192 17.30 -12.95 8.48
C ASP A 192 16.49 -11.81 7.86
N GLY A 193 15.39 -12.14 7.18
CA GLY A 193 14.58 -11.18 6.46
C GLY A 193 13.74 -10.30 7.40
N ARG A 194 13.41 -9.10 6.92
CA ARG A 194 12.54 -8.17 7.67
C ARG A 194 11.51 -7.51 6.77
N CYS A 195 10.39 -7.12 7.39
CA CYS A 195 9.31 -6.42 6.72
C CYS A 195 9.07 -5.06 7.39
N LEU A 196 8.96 -3.99 6.58
CA LEU A 196 8.50 -2.68 7.02
C LEU A 196 7.07 -2.46 6.54
N ALA A 197 6.13 -2.34 7.46
CA ALA A 197 4.72 -2.11 7.14
C ALA A 197 4.20 -0.82 7.75
N SER A 198 3.39 -0.07 7.00
CA SER A 198 2.62 1.06 7.54
C SER A 198 1.16 0.67 7.76
N ILE A 199 0.61 1.12 8.89
CA ILE A 199 -0.70 0.70 9.40
C ILE A 199 -1.32 1.82 10.25
N PHE A 200 -2.58 1.69 10.65
CA PHE A 200 -3.20 2.47 11.72
C PHE A 200 -3.46 1.56 12.91
N LEU A 201 -2.85 1.85 14.07
CA LEU A 201 -2.97 1.05 15.31
C LEU A 201 -3.63 1.82 16.44
N PHE A 202 -4.60 1.20 17.08
CA PHE A 202 -5.18 1.71 18.31
C PHE A 202 -4.91 0.75 19.48
N THR A 203 -4.66 1.33 20.67
CA THR A 203 -4.34 0.59 21.91
C THR A 203 -5.46 0.66 22.93
N GLY A 204 -6.31 1.66 22.88
CA GLY A 204 -7.36 1.95 23.83
C GLY A 204 -8.77 1.95 23.27
N GLY A 205 -9.72 2.40 24.10
CA GLY A 205 -11.13 2.46 23.76
C GLY A 205 -11.48 3.44 22.63
N ARG A 206 -12.78 3.65 22.40
CA ARG A 206 -13.33 4.50 21.32
C ARG A 206 -12.76 5.92 21.25
N THR A 207 -12.34 6.49 22.38
CA THR A 207 -11.86 7.87 22.51
C THR A 207 -10.52 8.16 21.83
N GLU A 208 -9.67 7.16 21.63
CA GLU A 208 -8.37 7.38 20.93
C GLU A 208 -8.51 7.55 19.41
N VAL A 209 -9.65 7.20 18.85
CA VAL A 209 -9.86 7.08 17.40
C VAL A 209 -10.79 8.16 16.86
N THR A 210 -11.37 8.99 17.74
CA THR A 210 -12.21 10.14 17.37
C THR A 210 -11.34 11.40 17.34
N GLY A 211 -10.87 11.73 16.12
CA GLY A 211 -9.88 12.77 15.92
C GLY A 211 -10.39 14.20 16.02
N THR A 212 -9.48 15.10 16.30
CA THR A 212 -9.58 16.55 16.12
C THR A 212 -9.52 16.91 14.61
N GLN A 213 -9.80 18.13 14.25
CA GLN A 213 -10.10 18.64 12.90
C GLN A 213 -9.24 18.20 11.70
N ASN A 214 -8.06 17.59 11.90
CA ASN A 214 -7.16 17.13 10.84
C ASN A 214 -6.83 15.63 10.89
N HIS A 215 -7.54 14.84 11.71
CA HIS A 215 -7.23 13.43 11.95
C HIS A 215 -8.30 12.52 11.35
N LEU A 216 -7.89 11.30 10.97
CA LEU A 216 -8.81 10.27 10.55
C LEU A 216 -9.67 9.82 11.75
N SER A 217 -10.98 9.72 11.54
CA SER A 217 -11.93 9.15 12.52
C SER A 217 -12.35 7.76 12.07
N PHE A 218 -12.32 6.79 13.00
CA PHE A 218 -12.70 5.39 12.75
C PHE A 218 -13.87 5.01 13.68
N GLU A 219 -15.07 5.34 13.24
CA GLU A 219 -16.29 5.26 14.06
C GLU A 219 -16.98 3.89 13.99
N TYR A 220 -16.76 3.15 12.92
CA TYR A 220 -17.41 1.86 12.65
C TYR A 220 -16.48 0.70 12.99
N GLY A 221 -17.05 -0.49 13.17
CA GLY A 221 -16.30 -1.72 13.43
C GLY A 221 -16.40 -2.20 14.87
N ASN A 222 -15.36 -2.89 15.34
CA ASN A 222 -15.32 -3.56 16.66
C ASN A 222 -13.93 -3.40 17.32
N ASP A 223 -13.67 -4.19 18.38
CA ASP A 223 -12.41 -4.12 19.11
C ASP A 223 -11.20 -4.74 18.37
N THR A 224 -11.42 -5.43 17.28
CA THR A 224 -10.34 -5.98 16.42
C THR A 224 -9.90 -4.97 15.36
N CYS A 225 -10.87 -4.36 14.68
CA CYS A 225 -10.61 -3.37 13.64
C CYS A 225 -11.73 -2.34 13.56
N ARG A 226 -11.39 -1.15 13.11
CA ARG A 226 -12.30 -0.03 12.93
C ARG A 226 -12.16 0.58 11.56
N TYR A 227 -13.26 1.14 11.06
CA TYR A 227 -13.36 1.67 9.69
C TYR A 227 -13.75 3.15 9.71
N GLN A 228 -13.23 3.89 8.76
CA GLN A 228 -13.64 5.26 8.52
C GLN A 228 -15.02 5.34 7.86
N SER A 229 -15.41 4.33 7.08
CA SER A 229 -16.66 4.29 6.33
C SER A 229 -17.37 2.96 6.53
N GLU A 230 -18.65 3.00 6.90
CA GLU A 230 -19.49 1.81 7.00
C GLU A 230 -19.76 1.18 5.63
N HIS A 231 -19.99 2.01 4.61
CA HIS A 231 -20.35 1.55 3.26
C HIS A 231 -19.17 0.98 2.48
N ILE A 232 -17.96 1.51 2.69
CA ILE A 232 -16.73 1.05 2.04
C ILE A 232 -15.64 0.98 3.11
N PRO A 233 -15.62 -0.08 3.92
CA PRO A 233 -14.66 -0.25 5.01
C PRO A 233 -13.20 -0.11 4.55
N GLU A 234 -12.86 -0.61 3.36
CA GLU A 234 -11.52 -0.50 2.76
C GLU A 234 -11.07 0.95 2.47
N THR A 235 -11.91 1.97 2.77
CA THR A 235 -11.51 3.38 2.64
C THR A 235 -10.36 3.72 3.57
N ALA A 236 -10.46 3.34 4.84
CA ALA A 236 -9.37 3.32 5.80
C ALA A 236 -9.74 2.36 6.95
N VAL A 237 -8.80 1.55 7.36
CA VAL A 237 -8.94 0.53 8.41
C VAL A 237 -7.87 0.74 9.46
N ALA A 238 -8.27 0.85 10.72
CA ALA A 238 -7.38 0.81 11.88
C ALA A 238 -7.54 -0.53 12.60
N TYR A 239 -6.46 -1.03 13.15
CA TYR A 239 -6.40 -2.31 13.86
C TYR A 239 -6.05 -2.16 15.32
N SER A 240 -6.63 -3.03 16.16
CA SER A 240 -6.14 -3.22 17.51
C SER A 240 -4.70 -3.73 17.46
N GLU A 241 -3.80 -3.09 18.21
CA GLU A 241 -2.42 -3.52 18.30
C GLU A 241 -2.31 -4.96 18.83
N SER A 242 -3.13 -5.32 19.81
CA SER A 242 -3.18 -6.67 20.38
C SER A 242 -3.59 -7.72 19.33
N TYR A 243 -4.48 -7.37 18.39
CA TYR A 243 -4.84 -8.25 17.29
C TYR A 243 -3.66 -8.45 16.33
N ILE A 244 -2.98 -7.37 15.94
CA ILE A 244 -1.83 -7.47 15.04
C ILE A 244 -0.70 -8.30 15.68
N ARG A 245 -0.37 -8.06 16.94
CA ARG A 245 0.61 -8.85 17.69
C ARG A 245 0.27 -10.34 17.71
N ARG A 246 -1.00 -10.67 17.95
CA ARG A 246 -1.47 -12.05 17.97
C ARG A 246 -1.33 -12.75 16.63
N ILE A 247 -1.72 -12.10 15.52
CA ILE A 247 -1.61 -12.73 14.18
C ILE A 247 -0.14 -12.83 13.73
N LEU A 248 0.72 -11.89 14.06
CA LEU A 248 2.15 -12.00 13.81
C LEU A 248 2.74 -13.22 14.53
N SER A 249 2.47 -13.34 15.84
CA SER A 249 2.92 -14.50 16.64
C SER A 249 2.38 -15.83 16.10
N HIS A 250 1.10 -15.86 15.65
CA HIS A 250 0.50 -17.07 15.04
C HIS A 250 1.27 -17.53 13.78
N HIS A 251 1.86 -16.60 13.05
CA HIS A 251 2.66 -16.87 11.84
C HIS A 251 4.18 -16.88 12.10
N ASN A 252 4.62 -17.06 13.34
CA ASN A 252 6.04 -17.09 13.73
C ASN A 252 6.80 -15.81 13.30
N LEU A 253 6.15 -14.68 13.38
CA LEU A 253 6.74 -13.37 13.12
C LEU A 253 6.84 -12.57 14.41
N VAL A 254 7.92 -11.81 14.55
CA VAL A 254 8.23 -10.97 15.71
C VAL A 254 8.14 -9.50 15.33
N LEU A 255 7.41 -8.73 16.15
CA LEU A 255 7.38 -7.27 16.02
C LEU A 255 8.59 -6.67 16.74
N GLN A 256 9.43 -5.96 16.00
CA GLN A 256 10.57 -5.25 16.56
C GLN A 256 10.12 -3.98 17.29
N GLU A 257 10.49 -3.88 18.54
CA GLU A 257 10.20 -2.68 19.35
C GLU A 257 11.25 -1.57 19.17
N PRO A 258 10.89 -0.31 19.32
CA PRO A 258 9.51 0.18 19.52
C PRO A 258 8.75 0.34 18.20
N ILE A 259 7.41 0.18 18.25
CA ILE A 259 6.55 0.64 17.16
C ILE A 259 6.76 2.16 17.01
N ARG A 260 6.88 2.62 15.76
CA ARG A 260 6.95 4.05 15.45
C ARG A 260 5.55 4.58 15.19
N TYR A 261 4.86 5.00 16.24
CA TYR A 261 3.50 5.52 16.13
C TYR A 261 3.46 6.80 15.31
N GLY A 262 2.41 6.89 14.47
CA GLY A 262 2.17 8.02 13.58
C GLY A 262 1.34 9.14 14.21
N THR A 263 1.15 10.21 13.43
CA THR A 263 0.37 11.39 13.86
C THR A 263 -1.12 11.28 13.52
N TRP A 264 -1.56 10.25 12.81
CA TRP A 264 -2.94 10.07 12.34
C TRP A 264 -3.99 10.12 13.47
N SER A 265 -3.63 9.69 14.68
CA SER A 265 -4.48 9.65 15.86
C SER A 265 -4.39 10.92 16.73
N GLY A 266 -3.71 11.96 16.28
CA GLY A 266 -3.50 13.19 17.03
C GLY A 266 -2.26 13.20 17.93
N ARG A 267 -1.40 12.19 17.88
CA ARG A 267 -0.12 12.18 18.57
C ARG A 267 0.80 13.26 18.00
N ALA A 268 1.38 14.08 18.88
CA ALA A 268 2.21 15.22 18.46
C ALA A 268 3.57 14.83 17.90
N ASN A 269 4.14 13.70 18.32
CA ASN A 269 5.54 13.32 18.04
C ASN A 269 5.62 12.04 17.22
N GLY A 270 4.75 11.85 16.21
CA GLY A 270 4.85 10.74 15.28
C GLY A 270 5.96 10.92 14.26
N LEU A 271 6.66 9.85 13.94
CA LEU A 271 7.70 9.85 12.90
C LEU A 271 7.11 10.02 11.49
N SER A 272 5.91 9.50 11.27
CA SER A 272 5.18 9.48 10.02
C SER A 272 3.72 9.82 10.27
N PHE A 273 2.90 9.97 9.22
CA PHE A 273 1.44 10.05 9.39
C PHE A 273 0.86 8.70 9.86
N GLN A 274 1.26 7.59 9.25
CA GLN A 274 0.87 6.23 9.63
C GLN A 274 1.84 5.66 10.66
N ASP A 275 1.38 4.69 11.44
CA ASP A 275 2.25 3.92 12.32
C ASP A 275 3.16 3.02 11.46
N LEU A 276 4.42 2.84 11.87
CA LEU A 276 5.38 2.00 11.19
C LEU A 276 5.81 0.84 12.09
N MET A 277 5.76 -0.36 11.54
CA MET A 277 6.18 -1.60 12.17
C MET A 277 7.33 -2.23 11.41
N VAL A 278 8.38 -2.63 12.11
CA VAL A 278 9.40 -3.52 11.60
C VAL A 278 9.10 -4.93 12.14
N ILE A 279 9.02 -5.88 11.25
CA ILE A 279 8.63 -7.26 11.54
C ILE A 279 9.77 -8.16 11.06
N THR A 280 10.18 -9.12 11.88
CA THR A 280 11.19 -10.13 11.56
C THR A 280 10.62 -11.53 11.74
N ARG A 281 11.39 -12.48 11.36
CA ARG A 281 11.09 -13.88 11.56
C ARG A 281 11.53 -14.36 12.93
#